data_09ffd57ac9d2d63cd0ff74393735b156
#
_entry.id   09ffd57ac9d2d63cd0ff74393735b156
#
_cell.length_a   1.000
_cell.length_b   1.000
_cell.length_c   1.000
_cell.angle_alpha   90.00
_cell.angle_beta   90.00
_cell.angle_gamma   90.00
#
_symmetry.space_group_name_H-M   'P 1'
#
loop_
_entity.id
_entity.type
_entity.pdbx_description
1 polymer ?
#
loop_
_entity_poly.entity_id
_entity_poly.type
_entity_poly.pdbx_seq_one_letter_code
_entity_poly.pdbx_strand_id
1 'polypeptide(L)'
;MKDAGQVILQTPLEGLANELCEVVKLFYHIDGFSVNPDVVEGEPSLLIRHRFERTGMECRCGFAVGGEQQEKTLLLPTVEPERQELIEKRLIKRLCKVTLYELLKRLTGQRPPWGSLTGIRPTRLIYEGLADGLTMDEACARVEQTFDVLPEKVALLREIVEVQRTLPEPGPEEADLYVSIPFCRTRCAYCSFPGEAVGKGKLIPPYLDALLWELEEAEKLFCQAKLGLRAVYVGGGTPTALAEPDFARLMERVMELFPNAREYTVEAGRPDTITRG
;
A
#
# COMPACT_ATOMS: atom_id res chain seq x y z
N MET A 1 -12.85 2.88 18.71
CA MET A 1 -13.59 3.30 17.51
C MET A 1 -15.06 3.40 17.88
N LYS A 2 -15.78 4.38 17.33
CA LYS A 2 -17.26 4.47 17.48
C LYS A 2 -17.90 3.52 16.46
N ASP A 3 -19.11 3.07 16.74
CA ASP A 3 -19.89 2.30 15.80
C ASP A 3 -20.72 3.26 14.93
N ALA A 4 -20.66 3.11 13.62
CA ALA A 4 -21.39 3.97 12.67
C ALA A 4 -22.38 3.19 11.80
N GLY A 5 -22.46 1.84 11.96
CA GLY A 5 -23.40 1.03 11.19
C GLY A 5 -23.36 1.33 9.69
N GLN A 6 -24.44 1.89 9.14
CA GLN A 6 -24.52 2.27 7.73
C GLN A 6 -23.98 3.69 7.49
N VAL A 7 -22.98 3.81 6.63
CA VAL A 7 -22.37 5.07 6.22
C VAL A 7 -22.74 5.41 4.78
N ILE A 8 -23.16 6.64 4.54
CA ILE A 8 -23.43 7.17 3.21
C ILE A 8 -22.47 8.30 2.91
N LEU A 9 -21.79 8.19 1.77
CA LEU A 9 -20.94 9.24 1.20
C LEU A 9 -21.62 9.85 -0.02
N GLN A 10 -21.95 11.14 0.06
CA GLN A 10 -22.33 11.95 -1.10
C GLN A 10 -21.10 12.68 -1.63
N THR A 11 -20.64 12.36 -2.84
CA THR A 11 -19.38 12.90 -3.40
C THR A 11 -19.47 13.15 -4.90
N PRO A 12 -18.90 14.27 -5.40
CA PRO A 12 -18.71 14.48 -6.82
C PRO A 12 -17.50 13.70 -7.39
N LEU A 13 -16.68 13.08 -6.53
CA LEU A 13 -15.47 12.35 -6.91
C LEU A 13 -15.61 10.86 -6.54
N GLU A 14 -16.51 10.16 -7.21
CA GLU A 14 -16.82 8.74 -6.93
C GLU A 14 -15.58 7.84 -7.03
N GLY A 15 -14.65 8.15 -7.93
CA GLY A 15 -13.39 7.42 -8.05
C GLY A 15 -12.49 7.45 -6.80
N LEU A 16 -12.78 8.31 -5.81
CA LEU A 16 -12.08 8.36 -4.52
C LEU A 16 -12.85 7.72 -3.38
N ALA A 17 -14.00 7.12 -3.64
CA ALA A 17 -14.88 6.59 -2.59
C ALA A 17 -14.19 5.55 -1.69
N ASN A 18 -13.42 4.64 -2.26
CA ASN A 18 -12.69 3.63 -1.51
C ASN A 18 -11.64 4.26 -0.58
N GLU A 19 -10.88 5.23 -1.06
CA GLU A 19 -9.89 5.93 -0.26
C GLU A 19 -10.51 6.75 0.87
N LEU A 20 -11.68 7.34 0.64
CA LEU A 20 -12.43 8.06 1.67
C LEU A 20 -13.05 7.09 2.69
N CYS A 21 -13.54 5.93 2.25
CA CYS A 21 -13.99 4.86 3.12
C CYS A 21 -12.89 4.41 4.09
N GLU A 22 -11.65 4.23 3.59
CA GLU A 22 -10.50 3.88 4.43
C GLU A 22 -10.20 4.96 5.50
N VAL A 23 -10.43 6.23 5.21
CA VAL A 23 -10.32 7.30 6.22
C VAL A 23 -11.43 7.20 7.26
N VAL A 24 -12.67 6.88 6.85
CA VAL A 24 -13.79 6.69 7.80
C VAL A 24 -13.50 5.52 8.75
N LYS A 25 -12.95 4.43 8.24
CA LYS A 25 -12.57 3.25 9.02
C LYS A 25 -11.48 3.51 10.08
N LEU A 26 -10.75 4.61 10.02
CA LEU A 26 -9.83 5.01 11.08
C LEU A 26 -10.54 5.43 12.38
N PHE A 27 -11.80 5.84 12.27
CA PHE A 27 -12.58 6.42 13.37
C PHE A 27 -13.79 5.57 13.75
N TYR A 28 -14.36 4.87 12.78
CA TYR A 28 -15.61 4.14 12.93
C TYR A 28 -15.46 2.68 12.51
N HIS A 29 -16.14 1.81 13.27
CA HIS A 29 -16.53 0.50 12.77
C HIS A 29 -17.77 0.68 11.90
N ILE A 30 -17.75 0.14 10.68
CA ILE A 30 -18.82 0.31 9.70
C ILE A 30 -19.31 -1.05 9.20
N ASP A 31 -20.64 -1.24 9.15
CA ASP A 31 -21.28 -2.45 8.62
C ASP A 31 -21.53 -2.35 7.12
N GLY A 32 -21.78 -1.14 6.63
CA GLY A 32 -21.99 -0.87 5.22
C GLY A 32 -21.54 0.53 4.80
N PHE A 33 -21.15 0.66 3.53
CA PHE A 33 -20.71 1.91 2.92
C PHE A 33 -21.33 2.06 1.54
N SER A 34 -22.12 3.11 1.34
CA SER A 34 -22.80 3.42 0.08
C SER A 34 -22.38 4.78 -0.45
N VAL A 35 -22.27 4.90 -1.78
CA VAL A 35 -21.83 6.12 -2.45
C VAL A 35 -22.97 6.62 -3.34
N ASN A 36 -23.36 7.88 -3.16
CA ASN A 36 -24.41 8.54 -3.94
C ASN A 36 -25.65 7.65 -4.20
N PRO A 37 -26.24 6.98 -3.19
CA PRO A 37 -27.37 6.11 -3.42
C PRO A 37 -28.59 6.92 -3.90
N ASP A 38 -29.34 6.41 -4.89
CA ASP A 38 -30.56 7.03 -5.42
C ASP A 38 -31.66 7.09 -4.35
N VAL A 39 -31.72 6.08 -3.50
CA VAL A 39 -32.67 5.98 -2.38
C VAL A 39 -31.93 5.66 -1.10
N VAL A 40 -32.21 6.42 -0.05
CA VAL A 40 -31.72 6.16 1.29
C VAL A 40 -32.82 5.48 2.06
N GLU A 41 -32.70 4.18 2.31
CA GLU A 41 -33.63 3.44 3.15
C GLU A 41 -33.29 3.69 4.62
N GLY A 42 -34.17 4.41 5.33
CA GLY A 42 -33.97 4.79 6.73
C GLY A 42 -33.01 5.96 6.94
N GLU A 43 -32.74 6.30 8.20
CA GLU A 43 -31.74 7.30 8.54
C GLU A 43 -30.35 6.64 8.60
N PRO A 44 -29.35 7.11 7.80
CA PRO A 44 -27.99 6.60 7.90
C PRO A 44 -27.39 6.98 9.25
N SER A 45 -26.65 6.07 9.85
CA SER A 45 -25.93 6.35 11.09
C SER A 45 -24.88 7.44 10.91
N LEU A 46 -24.31 7.55 9.69
CA LEU A 46 -23.35 8.59 9.33
C LEU A 46 -23.57 9.04 7.89
N LEU A 47 -23.97 10.28 7.68
CA LEU A 47 -24.07 10.91 6.36
C LEU A 47 -22.94 11.91 6.17
N ILE A 48 -22.07 11.62 5.21
CA ILE A 48 -20.90 12.44 4.84
C ILE A 48 -21.20 13.15 3.52
N ARG A 49 -21.22 14.47 3.51
CA ARG A 49 -21.38 15.28 2.30
C ARG A 49 -20.03 15.86 1.89
N HIS A 50 -19.59 15.55 0.68
CA HIS A 50 -18.36 16.04 0.08
C HIS A 50 -18.67 17.07 -1.01
N ARG A 51 -17.98 18.21 -0.96
CA ARG A 51 -17.99 19.23 -2.02
C ARG A 51 -16.58 19.38 -2.56
N PHE A 52 -16.47 19.44 -3.87
CA PHE A 52 -15.19 19.67 -4.53
C PHE A 52 -15.39 20.65 -5.69
N GLU A 53 -14.57 21.69 -5.72
CA GLU A 53 -14.57 22.71 -6.76
C GLU A 53 -13.14 22.90 -7.25
N ARG A 54 -12.99 23.09 -8.56
CA ARG A 54 -11.72 23.44 -9.20
C ARG A 54 -11.87 24.66 -10.06
N THR A 55 -11.02 25.67 -9.82
CA THR A 55 -10.95 26.89 -10.61
C THR A 55 -9.49 27.08 -11.07
N GLY A 56 -9.21 26.69 -12.32
CA GLY A 56 -7.83 26.67 -12.81
C GLY A 56 -6.94 25.71 -12.02
N MET A 57 -5.95 26.28 -11.34
CA MET A 57 -5.02 25.50 -10.50
C MET A 57 -5.46 25.43 -9.02
N GLU A 58 -6.48 26.17 -8.62
CA GLU A 58 -7.01 26.12 -7.26
C GLU A 58 -8.06 25.00 -7.13
N CYS A 59 -7.87 24.15 -6.12
CA CYS A 59 -8.81 23.12 -5.72
C CYS A 59 -9.33 23.40 -4.32
N ARG A 60 -10.65 23.40 -4.15
CA ARG A 60 -11.32 23.56 -2.86
C ARG A 60 -12.08 22.29 -2.53
N CYS A 61 -11.82 21.72 -1.35
CA CYS A 61 -12.43 20.49 -0.88
C CYS A 61 -13.10 20.72 0.46
N GLY A 62 -14.37 20.38 0.57
CA GLY A 62 -15.14 20.53 1.81
C GLY A 62 -15.91 19.25 2.15
N PHE A 63 -15.98 18.94 3.45
CA PHE A 63 -16.79 17.85 3.99
C PHE A 63 -17.71 18.38 5.08
N ALA A 64 -18.92 17.81 5.18
CA ALA A 64 -19.90 18.10 6.23
C ALA A 64 -20.50 16.80 6.78
N VAL A 65 -20.64 16.75 8.12
CA VAL A 65 -21.22 15.65 8.89
C VAL A 65 -21.98 16.22 10.09
N GLY A 66 -23.26 15.92 10.24
CA GLY A 66 -24.04 16.28 11.45
C GLY A 66 -24.04 17.79 11.81
N GLY A 67 -23.93 18.67 10.81
CA GLY A 67 -23.84 20.11 11.02
C GLY A 67 -22.42 20.68 11.16
N GLU A 68 -21.43 19.85 11.46
CA GLU A 68 -20.01 20.22 11.43
C GLU A 68 -19.44 20.14 10.01
N GLN A 69 -18.53 21.04 9.71
CA GLN A 69 -17.91 21.10 8.39
C GLN A 69 -16.42 21.42 8.46
N GLN A 70 -15.67 20.95 7.47
CA GLN A 70 -14.25 21.24 7.28
C GLN A 70 -13.99 21.52 5.81
N GLU A 71 -13.21 22.55 5.54
CA GLU A 71 -12.81 22.91 4.18
C GLU A 71 -11.29 23.15 4.12
N LYS A 72 -10.68 22.78 3.00
CA LYS A 72 -9.29 23.10 2.67
C LYS A 72 -9.16 23.49 1.22
N THR A 73 -8.19 24.35 0.95
CA THR A 73 -7.82 24.77 -0.41
C THR A 73 -6.39 24.31 -0.70
N LEU A 74 -6.15 23.93 -1.93
CA LEU A 74 -4.84 23.55 -2.46
C LEU A 74 -4.60 24.26 -3.79
N LEU A 75 -3.43 24.87 -3.94
CA LEU A 75 -2.94 25.32 -5.22
C LEU A 75 -2.09 24.22 -5.85
N LEU A 76 -2.52 23.74 -7.02
CA LEU A 76 -1.78 22.70 -7.75
C LEU A 76 -0.48 23.29 -8.33
N PRO A 77 0.64 22.57 -8.27
CA PRO A 77 1.88 23.02 -8.89
C PRO A 77 1.81 22.86 -10.41
N THR A 78 2.52 23.73 -11.11
CA THR A 78 2.84 23.51 -12.53
C THR A 78 4.08 22.64 -12.62
N VAL A 79 3.97 21.51 -13.29
CA VAL A 79 5.07 20.57 -13.54
C VAL A 79 5.11 20.22 -15.03
N GLU A 80 6.06 19.38 -15.44
CA GLU A 80 6.14 18.89 -16.82
C GLU A 80 4.82 18.25 -17.27
N PRO A 81 4.36 18.51 -18.51
CA PRO A 81 3.03 18.08 -19.00
C PRO A 81 2.78 16.58 -18.83
N GLU A 82 3.81 15.75 -19.03
CA GLU A 82 3.73 14.29 -18.94
C GLU A 82 3.43 13.80 -17.49
N ARG A 83 3.79 14.60 -16.49
CA ARG A 83 3.60 14.29 -15.07
C ARG A 83 2.45 15.03 -14.42
N GLN A 84 1.91 16.06 -15.09
CA GLN A 84 0.91 16.97 -14.53
C GLN A 84 -0.32 16.20 -14.00
N GLU A 85 -0.93 15.36 -14.85
CA GLU A 85 -2.15 14.62 -14.49
C GLU A 85 -1.93 13.69 -13.29
N LEU A 86 -0.80 12.98 -13.23
CA LEU A 86 -0.48 12.06 -12.15
C LEU A 86 -0.30 12.80 -10.82
N ILE A 87 0.40 13.94 -10.86
CA ILE A 87 0.66 14.76 -9.67
C ILE A 87 -0.63 15.40 -9.18
N GLU A 88 -1.46 15.95 -10.08
CA GLU A 88 -2.77 16.49 -9.74
C GLU A 88 -3.67 15.46 -9.07
N LYS A 89 -3.84 14.27 -9.66
CA LYS A 89 -4.61 13.17 -9.06
C LYS A 89 -4.11 12.82 -7.65
N ARG A 90 -2.79 12.74 -7.46
CA ARG A 90 -2.19 12.43 -6.15
C ARG A 90 -2.47 13.52 -5.12
N LEU A 91 -2.34 14.80 -5.51
CA LEU A 91 -2.53 15.93 -4.61
C LEU A 91 -4.02 16.15 -4.27
N ILE A 92 -4.92 16.00 -5.23
CA ILE A 92 -6.38 16.06 -4.99
C ILE A 92 -6.82 14.94 -4.05
N LYS A 93 -6.35 13.71 -4.28
CA LYS A 93 -6.60 12.58 -3.35
C LYS A 93 -6.13 12.90 -1.94
N ARG A 94 -4.91 13.44 -1.79
CA ARG A 94 -4.35 13.86 -0.48
C ARG A 94 -5.21 14.93 0.16
N LEU A 95 -5.58 15.97 -0.57
CA LEU A 95 -6.45 17.05 -0.10
C LEU A 95 -7.76 16.50 0.48
N CYS A 96 -8.47 15.64 -0.28
CA CYS A 96 -9.73 15.07 0.16
C CYS A 96 -9.57 14.19 1.41
N LYS A 97 -8.56 13.33 1.45
CA LYS A 97 -8.30 12.46 2.61
C LYS A 97 -8.00 13.25 3.88
N VAL A 98 -7.11 14.26 3.80
CA VAL A 98 -6.71 15.08 4.95
C VAL A 98 -7.90 15.92 5.43
N THR A 99 -8.69 16.50 4.52
CA THR A 99 -9.86 17.30 4.88
C THR A 99 -10.91 16.48 5.63
N LEU A 100 -11.21 15.27 5.14
CA LEU A 100 -12.14 14.36 5.81
C LEU A 100 -11.59 13.89 7.16
N TYR A 101 -10.31 13.52 7.22
CA TYR A 101 -9.65 13.12 8.45
C TYR A 101 -9.78 14.18 9.56
N GLU A 102 -9.50 15.44 9.25
CA GLU A 102 -9.57 16.52 10.23
C GLU A 102 -10.98 16.74 10.76
N LEU A 103 -12.00 16.63 9.90
CA LEU A 103 -13.39 16.68 10.33
C LEU A 103 -13.71 15.53 11.30
N LEU A 104 -13.37 14.29 10.93
CA LEU A 104 -13.67 13.11 11.73
C LEU A 104 -12.88 13.08 13.04
N LYS A 105 -11.61 13.52 13.03
CA LYS A 105 -10.81 13.73 14.24
C LYS A 105 -11.51 14.67 15.22
N ARG A 106 -12.02 15.81 14.76
CA ARG A 106 -12.72 16.77 15.59
C ARG A 106 -14.04 16.20 16.14
N LEU A 107 -14.82 15.52 15.30
CA LEU A 107 -16.11 14.94 15.70
C LEU A 107 -15.98 13.77 16.68
N THR A 108 -14.92 13.01 16.59
CA THR A 108 -14.73 11.82 17.43
C THR A 108 -13.86 12.06 18.65
N GLY A 109 -12.98 13.09 18.60
CA GLY A 109 -11.93 13.32 19.57
C GLY A 109 -10.78 12.29 19.51
N GLN A 110 -10.78 11.39 18.52
CA GLN A 110 -9.76 10.35 18.35
C GLN A 110 -8.61 10.88 17.47
N ARG A 111 -7.39 10.44 17.76
CA ARG A 111 -6.21 10.71 16.95
C ARG A 111 -5.53 9.40 16.57
N PRO A 112 -5.83 8.82 15.39
CA PRO A 112 -5.17 7.61 14.90
C PRO A 112 -3.65 7.77 14.84
N PRO A 113 -2.86 6.75 15.23
CA PRO A 113 -1.39 6.88 15.35
C PRO A 113 -0.68 7.25 14.04
N TRP A 114 -1.21 6.80 12.91
CA TRP A 114 -0.69 7.11 11.58
C TRP A 114 -1.38 8.32 10.93
N GLY A 115 -2.17 9.09 11.70
CA GLY A 115 -2.91 10.22 11.20
C GLY A 115 -3.80 9.88 10.02
N SER A 116 -3.78 10.70 8.98
CA SER A 116 -4.58 10.52 7.75
C SER A 116 -3.97 9.53 6.74
N LEU A 117 -2.87 8.85 7.08
CA LEU A 117 -2.23 7.91 6.18
C LEU A 117 -3.02 6.61 6.07
N THR A 118 -3.47 6.26 4.86
CA THR A 118 -4.09 4.96 4.54
C THR A 118 -3.55 4.46 3.20
N GLY A 119 -3.28 3.15 3.10
CA GLY A 119 -2.88 2.50 1.86
C GLY A 119 -1.57 3.01 1.22
N ILE A 120 -0.58 3.43 2.04
CA ILE A 120 0.70 3.98 1.58
C ILE A 120 1.84 3.40 2.42
N ARG A 121 3.03 3.30 1.82
CA ARG A 121 4.29 3.05 2.52
C ARG A 121 4.80 4.37 3.11
N PRO A 122 4.72 4.61 4.42
CA PRO A 122 4.97 5.93 4.99
C PRO A 122 6.45 6.36 4.88
N THR A 123 7.41 5.41 4.87
CA THR A 123 8.83 5.70 4.63
C THR A 123 9.07 6.42 3.31
N ARG A 124 8.27 6.14 2.28
CA ARG A 124 8.35 6.81 0.98
C ARG A 124 8.18 8.33 1.09
N LEU A 125 7.37 8.81 2.02
CA LEU A 125 7.16 10.25 2.24
C LEU A 125 8.42 10.94 2.78
N ILE A 126 9.18 10.24 3.63
CA ILE A 126 10.49 10.72 4.10
C ILE A 126 11.47 10.77 2.91
N TYR A 127 11.56 9.69 2.12
CA TYR A 127 12.43 9.67 0.93
C TYR A 127 12.06 10.75 -0.10
N GLU A 128 10.77 11.00 -0.32
CA GLU A 128 10.31 12.11 -1.16
C GLU A 128 10.82 13.46 -0.62
N GLY A 129 10.77 13.67 0.72
CA GLY A 129 11.31 14.87 1.35
C GLY A 129 12.81 15.03 1.13
N LEU A 130 13.56 13.96 1.34
CA LEU A 130 15.02 13.96 1.14
C LEU A 130 15.38 14.22 -0.33
N ALA A 131 14.62 13.64 -1.27
CA ALA A 131 14.79 13.90 -2.71
C ALA A 131 14.46 15.33 -3.13
N ASP A 132 13.52 15.98 -2.41
CA ASP A 132 13.21 17.41 -2.57
C ASP A 132 14.26 18.34 -1.92
N GLY A 133 15.36 17.78 -1.36
CA GLY A 133 16.45 18.52 -0.73
C GLY A 133 16.24 18.87 0.74
N LEU A 134 15.20 18.35 1.39
CA LEU A 134 14.99 18.54 2.82
C LEU A 134 15.97 17.71 3.64
N THR A 135 16.32 18.22 4.82
CA THR A 135 17.00 17.42 5.85
C THR A 135 16.09 16.32 6.39
N MET A 136 16.64 15.35 7.09
CA MET A 136 15.86 14.30 7.76
C MET A 136 14.83 14.90 8.74
N ASP A 137 15.24 15.91 9.51
CA ASP A 137 14.34 16.57 10.47
C ASP A 137 13.18 17.29 9.77
N GLU A 138 13.45 18.01 8.69
CA GLU A 138 12.43 18.68 7.90
C GLU A 138 11.48 17.70 7.19
N ALA A 139 12.01 16.60 6.65
CA ALA A 139 11.20 15.55 6.04
C ALA A 139 10.27 14.87 7.06
N CYS A 140 10.78 14.58 8.26
CA CYS A 140 9.99 14.05 9.37
C CYS A 140 8.91 15.05 9.82
N ALA A 141 9.27 16.30 10.03
CA ALA A 141 8.33 17.36 10.42
C ALA A 141 7.24 17.56 9.35
N ARG A 142 7.59 17.48 8.06
CA ARG A 142 6.63 17.54 6.95
C ARG A 142 5.60 16.40 7.03
N VAL A 143 6.02 15.17 7.33
CA VAL A 143 5.11 14.02 7.49
C VAL A 143 4.19 14.21 8.69
N GLU A 144 4.74 14.60 9.84
CA GLU A 144 3.98 14.88 11.06
C GLU A 144 2.90 15.94 10.82
N GLN A 145 3.28 17.10 10.30
CA GLN A 145 2.39 18.24 10.10
C GLN A 145 1.36 18.03 9.00
N THR A 146 1.76 17.40 7.88
CA THR A 146 0.86 17.23 6.74
C THR A 146 -0.20 16.17 7.00
N PHE A 147 0.15 15.11 7.71
CA PHE A 147 -0.71 13.93 7.89
C PHE A 147 -1.16 13.68 9.32
N ASP A 148 -0.75 14.53 10.27
CA ASP A 148 -1.04 14.39 11.71
C ASP A 148 -0.56 13.05 12.31
N VAL A 149 0.57 12.55 11.81
CA VAL A 149 1.19 11.32 12.32
C VAL A 149 1.73 11.58 13.73
N LEU A 150 1.55 10.63 14.65
CA LEU A 150 2.05 10.80 16.03
C LEU A 150 3.59 10.80 16.06
N PRO A 151 4.21 11.59 16.97
CA PRO A 151 5.67 11.71 17.07
C PRO A 151 6.41 10.37 17.20
N GLU A 152 5.86 9.42 17.97
CA GLU A 152 6.46 8.09 18.12
C GLU A 152 6.45 7.28 16.81
N LYS A 153 5.48 7.51 15.93
CA LYS A 153 5.44 6.88 14.60
C LYS A 153 6.40 7.56 13.64
N VAL A 154 6.56 8.87 13.74
CA VAL A 154 7.57 9.62 12.97
C VAL A 154 8.98 9.20 13.39
N ALA A 155 9.24 9.03 14.68
CA ALA A 155 10.51 8.52 15.19
C ALA A 155 10.83 7.12 14.65
N LEU A 156 9.83 6.21 14.64
CA LEU A 156 9.96 4.89 14.02
C LEU A 156 10.28 4.98 12.51
N LEU A 157 9.61 5.88 11.78
CA LEU A 157 9.90 6.09 10.35
C LEU A 157 11.34 6.58 10.12
N ARG A 158 11.79 7.52 10.94
CA ARG A 158 13.18 7.99 10.92
C ARG A 158 14.15 6.83 11.09
N GLU A 159 14.00 6.04 12.15
CA GLU A 159 14.86 4.90 12.45
C GLU A 159 14.92 3.91 11.27
N ILE A 160 13.75 3.56 10.70
CA ILE A 160 13.68 2.67 9.54
C ILE A 160 14.45 3.25 8.35
N VAL A 161 14.24 4.54 8.03
CA VAL A 161 14.91 5.18 6.89
C VAL A 161 16.42 5.32 7.13
N GLU A 162 16.84 5.65 8.36
CA GLU A 162 18.26 5.71 8.72
C GLU A 162 18.94 4.35 8.52
N VAL A 163 18.32 3.24 8.98
CA VAL A 163 18.82 1.89 8.74
C VAL A 163 18.84 1.55 7.24
N GLN A 164 17.75 1.83 6.53
CA GLN A 164 17.67 1.54 5.09
C GLN A 164 18.77 2.27 4.28
N ARG A 165 19.13 3.49 4.66
CA ARG A 165 20.17 4.27 4.00
C ARG A 165 21.59 3.76 4.25
N THR A 166 21.79 2.87 5.21
CA THR A 166 23.06 2.16 5.39
C THR A 166 23.24 0.99 4.43
N LEU A 167 22.14 0.53 3.82
CA LEU A 167 22.20 -0.55 2.83
C LEU A 167 22.72 0.01 1.50
N PRO A 168 23.54 -0.76 0.78
CA PRO A 168 24.02 -0.34 -0.53
C PRO A 168 22.83 -0.21 -1.50
N GLU A 169 22.76 0.94 -2.16
CA GLU A 169 21.79 1.12 -3.25
C GLU A 169 22.17 0.23 -4.45
N PRO A 170 21.17 -0.29 -5.19
CA PRO A 170 21.44 -1.08 -6.38
C PRO A 170 22.12 -0.20 -7.44
N GLY A 171 23.18 -0.72 -8.02
CA GLY A 171 23.80 -0.11 -9.19
C GLY A 171 22.89 -0.20 -10.43
N PRO A 172 23.19 0.58 -11.49
CA PRO A 172 22.39 0.55 -12.72
C PRO A 172 22.44 -0.80 -13.45
N GLU A 173 23.45 -1.61 -13.16
CA GLU A 173 23.63 -2.95 -13.72
C GLU A 173 23.26 -4.07 -12.71
N GLU A 174 22.53 -3.74 -11.65
CA GLU A 174 22.05 -4.70 -10.64
C GLU A 174 20.53 -4.81 -10.67
N ALA A 175 20.03 -6.02 -10.44
CA ALA A 175 18.60 -6.29 -10.32
C ALA A 175 18.31 -7.30 -9.20
N ASP A 176 17.07 -7.32 -8.73
CA ASP A 176 16.57 -8.30 -7.79
C ASP A 176 15.62 -9.25 -8.50
N LEU A 177 15.57 -10.51 -8.07
CA LEU A 177 14.64 -11.52 -8.54
C LEU A 177 13.56 -11.76 -7.50
N TYR A 178 12.29 -11.54 -7.87
CA TYR A 178 11.14 -11.88 -7.05
C TYR A 178 10.43 -13.11 -7.63
N VAL A 179 10.42 -14.20 -6.87
CA VAL A 179 9.73 -15.45 -7.23
C VAL A 179 8.42 -15.52 -6.46
N SER A 180 7.30 -15.47 -7.17
CA SER A 180 5.97 -15.43 -6.55
C SER A 180 5.37 -16.84 -6.48
N ILE A 181 4.87 -17.25 -5.32
CA ILE A 181 4.08 -18.47 -5.13
C ILE A 181 2.65 -18.05 -4.76
N PRO A 182 1.69 -18.02 -5.70
CA PRO A 182 0.35 -17.49 -5.47
C PRO A 182 -0.59 -18.45 -4.73
N PHE A 183 -0.05 -19.40 -3.96
CA PHE A 183 -0.83 -20.42 -3.27
C PHE A 183 -0.78 -20.23 -1.76
N CYS A 184 -1.95 -20.43 -1.10
CA CYS A 184 -2.09 -20.49 0.36
C CYS A 184 -2.94 -21.69 0.76
N ARG A 185 -2.74 -22.26 1.96
CA ARG A 185 -3.64 -23.30 2.48
C ARG A 185 -5.07 -22.78 2.64
N THR A 186 -5.21 -21.58 3.18
CA THR A 186 -6.48 -20.86 3.35
C THR A 186 -6.27 -19.38 3.12
N ARG A 187 -7.31 -18.65 2.70
CA ARG A 187 -7.25 -17.20 2.54
C ARG A 187 -7.43 -16.50 3.88
N CYS A 188 -6.49 -15.64 4.25
CA CYS A 188 -6.62 -14.78 5.43
C CYS A 188 -7.71 -13.72 5.21
N ALA A 189 -8.48 -13.39 6.26
CA ALA A 189 -9.59 -12.45 6.17
C ALA A 189 -9.19 -11.04 5.71
N TYR A 190 -7.94 -10.65 5.93
CA TYR A 190 -7.37 -9.35 5.54
C TYR A 190 -6.58 -9.38 4.23
N CYS A 191 -6.45 -10.55 3.56
CA CYS A 191 -5.55 -10.71 2.43
C CYS A 191 -6.09 -10.03 1.17
N SER A 192 -5.32 -9.12 0.61
CA SER A 192 -5.58 -8.43 -0.66
C SER A 192 -4.77 -8.97 -1.84
N PHE A 193 -3.84 -9.91 -1.59
CA PHE A 193 -3.04 -10.50 -2.67
C PHE A 193 -3.88 -11.37 -3.61
N PRO A 194 -3.59 -11.31 -4.92
CA PRO A 194 -4.11 -12.32 -5.84
C PRO A 194 -3.48 -13.66 -5.48
N GLY A 195 -4.30 -14.64 -5.17
CA GLY A 195 -3.83 -15.96 -4.79
C GLY A 195 -4.97 -16.97 -4.70
N GLU A 196 -4.62 -18.23 -4.90
CA GLU A 196 -5.54 -19.35 -4.88
C GLU A 196 -5.30 -20.24 -3.66
N ALA A 197 -6.39 -20.82 -3.14
CA ALA A 197 -6.24 -21.87 -2.14
C ALA A 197 -5.63 -23.10 -2.78
N VAL A 198 -4.66 -23.74 -2.10
CA VAL A 198 -4.04 -25.00 -2.55
C VAL A 198 -5.10 -26.06 -2.93
N GLY A 199 -6.20 -26.14 -2.14
CA GLY A 199 -7.29 -27.07 -2.38
C GLY A 199 -6.79 -28.51 -2.58
N LYS A 200 -7.07 -29.13 -3.75
CA LYS A 200 -6.58 -30.47 -4.13
C LYS A 200 -5.21 -30.45 -4.81
N GLY A 201 -4.52 -29.32 -4.86
CA GLY A 201 -3.19 -29.16 -5.44
C GLY A 201 -3.09 -29.26 -6.97
N LYS A 202 -4.21 -29.31 -7.69
CA LYS A 202 -4.22 -29.54 -9.15
C LYS A 202 -3.53 -28.46 -9.97
N LEU A 203 -3.50 -27.22 -9.47
CA LEU A 203 -2.88 -26.09 -10.15
C LEU A 203 -1.38 -25.97 -9.88
N ILE A 204 -0.87 -26.64 -8.86
CA ILE A 204 0.53 -26.52 -8.45
C ILE A 204 1.49 -27.07 -9.51
N PRO A 205 1.35 -28.32 -10.02
CA PRO A 205 2.30 -28.84 -10.99
C PRO A 205 2.41 -27.98 -12.27
N PRO A 206 1.32 -27.64 -12.97
CA PRO A 206 1.44 -26.83 -14.19
C PRO A 206 1.97 -25.41 -13.89
N TYR A 207 1.68 -24.86 -12.72
CA TYR A 207 2.25 -23.58 -12.31
C TYR A 207 3.77 -23.69 -12.11
N LEU A 208 4.24 -24.71 -11.37
CA LEU A 208 5.67 -24.91 -11.14
C LEU A 208 6.43 -25.17 -12.43
N ASP A 209 5.89 -25.94 -13.35
CA ASP A 209 6.54 -26.18 -14.64
C ASP A 209 6.67 -24.87 -15.44
N ALA A 210 5.64 -24.03 -15.44
CA ALA A 210 5.70 -22.70 -16.07
C ALA A 210 6.69 -21.76 -15.36
N LEU A 211 6.69 -21.75 -14.02
CA LEU A 211 7.61 -20.93 -13.22
C LEU A 211 9.08 -21.34 -13.44
N LEU A 212 9.38 -22.63 -13.47
CA LEU A 212 10.72 -23.12 -13.73
C LEU A 212 11.22 -22.75 -15.12
N TRP A 213 10.34 -22.83 -16.13
CA TRP A 213 10.65 -22.32 -17.46
C TRP A 213 10.88 -20.80 -17.47
N GLU A 214 10.04 -20.04 -16.76
CA GLU A 214 10.19 -18.58 -16.65
C GLU A 214 11.52 -18.20 -15.97
N LEU A 215 11.96 -18.95 -14.95
CA LEU A 215 13.25 -18.75 -14.30
C LEU A 215 14.43 -18.98 -15.26
N GLU A 216 14.35 -19.97 -16.15
CA GLU A 216 15.36 -20.20 -17.19
C GLU A 216 15.43 -19.07 -18.20
N GLU A 217 14.29 -18.54 -18.61
CA GLU A 217 14.23 -17.37 -19.51
C GLU A 217 14.72 -16.10 -18.80
N ALA A 218 14.40 -15.93 -17.53
CA ALA A 218 14.89 -14.80 -16.73
C ALA A 218 16.42 -14.82 -16.59
N GLU A 219 17.03 -16.00 -16.35
CA GLU A 219 18.50 -16.13 -16.30
C GLU A 219 19.14 -15.70 -17.62
N LYS A 220 18.59 -16.13 -18.76
CA LYS A 220 19.08 -15.72 -20.09
C LYS A 220 18.98 -14.20 -20.26
N LEU A 221 17.91 -13.56 -19.80
CA LEU A 221 17.74 -12.10 -19.85
C LEU A 221 18.77 -11.40 -18.97
N PHE A 222 19.04 -11.90 -17.76
CA PHE A 222 20.10 -11.38 -16.89
C PHE A 222 21.45 -11.43 -17.58
N CYS A 223 21.80 -12.56 -18.19
CA CYS A 223 23.05 -12.75 -18.93
C CYS A 223 23.12 -11.82 -20.14
N GLN A 224 22.07 -11.69 -20.95
CA GLN A 224 22.05 -10.83 -22.14
C GLN A 224 22.17 -9.35 -21.78
N ALA A 225 21.49 -8.91 -20.72
CA ALA A 225 21.53 -7.54 -20.23
C ALA A 225 22.76 -7.25 -19.37
N LYS A 226 23.60 -8.25 -19.08
CA LYS A 226 24.79 -8.17 -18.21
C LYS A 226 24.45 -7.64 -16.82
N LEU A 227 23.29 -8.01 -16.29
CA LEU A 227 22.85 -7.63 -14.96
C LEU A 227 23.48 -8.51 -13.88
N GLY A 228 23.99 -7.88 -12.83
CA GLY A 228 24.35 -8.54 -11.59
C GLY A 228 23.12 -8.82 -10.73
N LEU A 229 22.98 -10.02 -10.20
CA LEU A 229 21.90 -10.34 -9.28
C LEU A 229 22.28 -9.91 -7.86
N ARG A 230 21.47 -9.06 -7.24
CA ARG A 230 21.68 -8.59 -5.86
C ARG A 230 20.99 -9.48 -4.86
N ALA A 231 19.69 -9.69 -5.02
CA ALA A 231 18.87 -10.47 -4.09
C ALA A 231 17.86 -11.36 -4.82
N VAL A 232 17.55 -12.50 -4.20
CA VAL A 232 16.44 -13.38 -4.55
C VAL A 232 15.43 -13.34 -3.41
N TYR A 233 14.19 -13.06 -3.73
CA TYR A 233 13.09 -13.05 -2.77
C TYR A 233 11.98 -13.98 -3.24
N VAL A 234 11.70 -15.03 -2.47
CA VAL A 234 10.62 -16.00 -2.72
C VAL A 234 9.45 -15.68 -1.78
N GLY A 235 8.34 -15.24 -2.34
CA GLY A 235 7.21 -14.76 -1.56
C GLY A 235 5.87 -14.94 -2.28
N GLY A 236 4.91 -14.06 -1.98
CA GLY A 236 3.59 -14.05 -2.61
C GLY A 236 2.47 -14.46 -1.66
N GLY A 237 1.85 -15.60 -1.89
CA GLY A 237 0.86 -16.20 -0.99
C GLY A 237 1.53 -16.82 0.24
N THR A 238 2.01 -18.05 0.07
CA THR A 238 2.77 -18.77 1.11
C THR A 238 3.66 -19.79 0.44
N PRO A 239 4.95 -19.51 0.22
CA PRO A 239 5.87 -20.45 -0.43
C PRO A 239 5.90 -21.82 0.23
N THR A 240 5.84 -21.88 1.55
CA THR A 240 5.80 -23.11 2.34
C THR A 240 4.45 -23.85 2.30
N ALA A 241 3.47 -23.36 1.54
CA ALA A 241 2.24 -24.11 1.25
C ALA A 241 2.44 -25.19 0.18
N LEU A 242 3.53 -25.11 -0.58
CA LEU A 242 3.95 -26.18 -1.51
C LEU A 242 4.31 -27.43 -0.72
N ALA A 243 4.12 -28.60 -1.33
CA ALA A 243 4.65 -29.85 -0.78
C ALA A 243 6.20 -29.80 -0.78
N GLU A 244 6.81 -30.46 0.20
CA GLU A 244 8.28 -30.44 0.35
C GLU A 244 9.05 -30.77 -0.93
N PRO A 245 8.69 -31.82 -1.73
CA PRO A 245 9.39 -32.10 -2.97
C PRO A 245 9.28 -30.99 -4.03
N ASP A 246 8.11 -30.34 -4.10
CA ASP A 246 7.86 -29.23 -5.04
C ASP A 246 8.64 -28.00 -4.63
N PHE A 247 8.67 -27.70 -3.32
CA PHE A 247 9.44 -26.60 -2.79
C PHE A 247 10.95 -26.82 -2.95
N ALA A 248 11.44 -28.03 -2.67
CA ALA A 248 12.84 -28.39 -2.88
C ALA A 248 13.25 -28.24 -4.36
N ARG A 249 12.46 -28.79 -5.29
CA ARG A 249 12.68 -28.67 -6.74
C ARG A 249 12.79 -27.20 -7.17
N LEU A 250 11.90 -26.33 -6.65
CA LEU A 250 11.94 -24.90 -6.93
C LEU A 250 13.23 -24.26 -6.41
N MET A 251 13.55 -24.49 -5.13
CA MET A 251 14.72 -23.87 -4.50
C MET A 251 16.04 -24.33 -5.10
N GLU A 252 16.17 -25.62 -5.41
CA GLU A 252 17.33 -26.17 -6.11
C GLU A 252 17.52 -25.48 -7.47
N ARG A 253 16.43 -25.31 -8.24
CA ARG A 253 16.52 -24.64 -9.54
C ARG A 253 16.85 -23.17 -9.43
N VAL A 254 16.27 -22.45 -8.46
CA VAL A 254 16.62 -21.05 -8.18
C VAL A 254 18.11 -20.91 -7.83
N MET A 255 18.61 -21.76 -6.95
CA MET A 255 20.03 -21.70 -6.53
C MET A 255 21.00 -22.11 -7.66
N GLU A 256 20.57 -23.04 -8.54
CA GLU A 256 21.36 -23.44 -9.70
C GLU A 256 21.48 -22.31 -10.75
N LEU A 257 20.37 -21.67 -11.07
CA LEU A 257 20.32 -20.61 -12.08
C LEU A 257 20.90 -19.28 -11.56
N PHE A 258 20.76 -19.02 -10.27
CA PHE A 258 21.12 -17.75 -9.64
C PHE A 258 22.06 -17.94 -8.43
N PRO A 259 23.23 -18.54 -8.58
CA PRO A 259 24.08 -18.96 -7.45
C PRO A 259 24.78 -17.82 -6.72
N ASN A 260 24.82 -16.61 -7.30
CA ASN A 260 25.68 -15.51 -6.84
C ASN A 260 24.90 -14.34 -6.23
N ALA A 261 23.64 -14.53 -5.84
CA ALA A 261 22.91 -13.50 -5.12
C ALA A 261 23.53 -13.25 -3.74
N ARG A 262 23.60 -11.97 -3.35
CA ARG A 262 24.12 -11.57 -2.03
C ARG A 262 23.16 -11.93 -0.89
N GLU A 263 21.86 -12.06 -1.22
CA GLU A 263 20.80 -12.38 -0.27
C GLU A 263 19.79 -13.33 -0.89
N TYR A 264 19.38 -14.33 -0.10
CA TYR A 264 18.24 -15.20 -0.42
C TYR A 264 17.23 -15.12 0.72
N THR A 265 16.04 -14.62 0.43
CA THR A 265 14.95 -14.52 1.39
C THR A 265 13.78 -15.38 0.95
N VAL A 266 13.24 -16.17 1.88
CA VAL A 266 12.02 -16.97 1.66
C VAL A 266 10.99 -16.63 2.73
N GLU A 267 9.78 -16.25 2.32
CA GLU A 267 8.67 -16.07 3.26
C GLU A 267 8.18 -17.43 3.76
N ALA A 268 8.42 -17.71 5.03
CA ALA A 268 7.95 -18.92 5.68
C ALA A 268 6.54 -18.81 6.29
N GLY A 269 5.90 -17.71 6.12
CA GLY A 269 4.56 -17.21 6.33
C GLY A 269 3.70 -17.78 7.45
N ARG A 270 3.37 -19.07 7.49
CA ARG A 270 2.30 -19.59 8.34
C ARG A 270 2.73 -20.78 9.16
N PRO A 271 2.39 -20.82 10.47
CA PRO A 271 2.72 -21.96 11.34
C PRO A 271 2.17 -23.30 10.87
N ASP A 272 1.03 -23.30 10.17
CA ASP A 272 0.38 -24.51 9.64
C ASP A 272 1.05 -25.05 8.37
N THR A 273 2.06 -24.36 7.84
CA THR A 273 2.82 -24.79 6.65
C THR A 273 4.26 -25.20 6.98
N ILE A 274 4.66 -25.10 8.24
CA ILE A 274 6.01 -25.43 8.70
C ILE A 274 5.93 -26.72 9.52
N THR A 275 6.74 -27.70 9.17
CA THR A 275 6.90 -28.95 9.92
C THR A 275 8.29 -29.01 10.57
N ARG A 276 8.43 -29.81 11.65
CA ARG A 276 9.74 -30.18 12.17
C ARG A 276 10.29 -31.30 11.30
N GLY A 277 11.01 -30.97 10.29
CA GLY A 277 11.65 -31.91 9.39
C GLY A 277 13.04 -31.50 9.07
#